data_37a694322e376ee057bf3cf6893c6ed5
#
_entry.id   37a694322e376ee057bf3cf6893c6ed5
#
_cell.length_a   1.000
_cell.length_b   1.000
_cell.length_c   1.000
_cell.angle_alpha   90.00
_cell.angle_beta   90.00
_cell.angle_gamma   90.00
#
_symmetry.space_group_name_H-M   'P 1'
#
loop_
_entity.id
_entity.type
_entity.pdbx_description
1 polymer ?
#
loop_
_entity_poly.entity_id
_entity_poly.type
_entity_poly.pdbx_seq_one_letter_code
_entity_poly.pdbx_strand_id
1 'polypeptide(L)'
;KIRKWFKDKEFEEKSKEGEQILEKEFDRLGLKLKDMLEDERVFLYMKKYNIGDNKTLFYRFGTGDLSLDGFMNKFEVKEEKALEKVLEEETEKGHRQKERNQGGVKISGTENTMYRFAKCCSPLPGDEIRGYVTRGRGIAIHRADCDNFILLMEKEPEREVEVYWDESEITANSTYEFNFTIKVSDRNGLLLEIIRILNDHKISLIDVNTNSSRENGNKRVFIHLRIAIRSREDFDKLAKNLMSMKEVIEIIKK
;
A
#
# COMPACT_ATOMS: atom_id res chain seq x y z
N LYS A 1 40.03 -21.36 7.68
CA LYS A 1 39.87 -20.38 8.78
C LYS A 1 39.86 -18.93 8.29
N ILE A 2 40.76 -18.53 7.39
CA ILE A 2 40.91 -17.14 6.89
C ILE A 2 39.65 -16.69 6.11
N ARG A 3 39.07 -17.52 5.21
CA ARG A 3 37.85 -17.19 4.45
C ARG A 3 36.60 -16.99 5.34
N LYS A 4 36.51 -17.73 6.46
CA LYS A 4 35.42 -17.55 7.42
C LYS A 4 35.55 -16.22 8.14
N TRP A 5 36.77 -15.88 8.58
CA TRP A 5 37.05 -14.61 9.24
C TRP A 5 36.73 -13.39 8.36
N PHE A 6 37.05 -13.42 7.05
CA PHE A 6 36.69 -12.35 6.12
C PHE A 6 35.19 -12.22 5.95
N LYS A 7 34.43 -13.34 5.84
CA LYS A 7 32.98 -13.32 5.77
C LYS A 7 32.33 -12.77 7.04
N ASP A 8 32.84 -13.16 8.19
CA ASP A 8 32.34 -12.71 9.49
C ASP A 8 32.59 -11.20 9.65
N LYS A 9 33.73 -10.70 9.18
CA LYS A 9 34.08 -9.28 9.22
C LYS A 9 33.22 -8.44 8.24
N GLU A 10 33.06 -8.92 7.03
CA GLU A 10 32.18 -8.30 6.03
C GLU A 10 30.72 -8.23 6.53
N PHE A 11 30.23 -9.30 7.16
CA PHE A 11 28.92 -9.33 7.77
C PHE A 11 28.77 -8.28 8.89
N GLU A 12 29.78 -8.12 9.75
CA GLU A 12 29.74 -7.11 10.81
C GLU A 12 29.78 -5.67 10.26
N GLU A 13 30.63 -5.41 9.27
CA GLU A 13 30.74 -4.09 8.63
C GLU A 13 29.44 -3.72 7.94
N LYS A 14 28.88 -4.63 7.14
CA LYS A 14 27.62 -4.41 6.43
C LYS A 14 26.41 -4.31 7.38
N SER A 15 26.42 -5.05 8.49
CA SER A 15 25.37 -4.90 9.51
C SER A 15 25.40 -3.51 10.15
N LYS A 16 26.59 -2.97 10.46
CA LYS A 16 26.72 -1.61 11.00
C LYS A 16 26.27 -0.53 9.99
N GLU A 17 26.63 -0.69 8.71
CA GLU A 17 26.16 0.22 7.65
C GLU A 17 24.63 0.21 7.56
N GLY A 18 24.01 -0.96 7.56
CA GLY A 18 22.55 -1.09 7.51
C GLY A 18 21.83 -0.54 8.75
N GLU A 19 22.41 -0.73 9.94
CA GLU A 19 21.92 -0.14 11.18
C GLU A 19 21.93 1.39 11.10
N GLN A 20 23.03 1.99 10.66
CA GLN A 20 23.16 3.45 10.50
C GLN A 20 22.19 4.00 9.45
N ILE A 21 21.95 3.27 8.36
CA ILE A 21 20.98 3.65 7.33
C ILE A 21 19.57 3.72 7.95
N LEU A 22 19.16 2.67 8.68
CA LEU A 22 17.86 2.63 9.31
C LEU A 22 17.70 3.66 10.43
N GLU A 23 18.74 3.82 11.28
CA GLU A 23 18.75 4.82 12.34
C GLU A 23 18.53 6.24 11.77
N LYS A 24 19.28 6.59 10.73
CA LYS A 24 19.16 7.89 10.06
C LYS A 24 17.76 8.13 9.47
N GLU A 25 17.14 7.11 8.85
CA GLU A 25 15.82 7.26 8.27
C GLU A 25 14.72 7.31 9.36
N PHE A 26 14.84 6.53 10.42
CA PHE A 26 13.91 6.63 11.54
C PHE A 26 14.07 7.93 12.33
N ASP A 27 15.29 8.42 12.52
CA ASP A 27 15.54 9.74 13.14
C ASP A 27 14.91 10.88 12.30
N ARG A 28 14.94 10.76 10.96
CA ARG A 28 14.28 11.72 10.06
C ARG A 28 12.76 11.75 10.24
N LEU A 29 12.17 10.61 10.65
CA LEU A 29 10.76 10.49 11.00
C LEU A 29 10.46 10.79 12.48
N GLY A 30 11.46 11.20 13.26
CA GLY A 30 11.32 11.46 14.70
C GLY A 30 11.10 10.17 15.52
N LEU A 31 11.48 9.01 14.98
CA LEU A 31 11.30 7.70 15.60
C LEU A 31 12.67 7.13 16.03
N LYS A 32 12.72 6.46 17.17
CA LYS A 32 13.94 5.79 17.61
C LYS A 32 14.01 4.38 17.04
N LEU A 33 15.13 4.02 16.42
CA LEU A 33 15.34 2.68 15.84
C LEU A 33 15.03 1.56 16.85
N LYS A 34 15.45 1.72 18.12
CA LYS A 34 15.22 0.72 19.18
C LYS A 34 13.73 0.43 19.38
N ASP A 35 12.89 1.46 19.45
CA ASP A 35 11.44 1.34 19.64
C ASP A 35 10.79 0.69 18.40
N MET A 36 11.36 0.97 17.23
CA MET A 36 10.86 0.41 15.97
C MET A 36 11.21 -1.06 15.78
N LEU A 37 12.33 -1.54 16.32
CA LEU A 37 12.70 -2.96 16.28
C LEU A 37 11.75 -3.85 17.11
N GLU A 38 11.04 -3.27 18.08
CA GLU A 38 10.00 -3.92 18.87
C GLU A 38 8.60 -3.77 18.24
N ASP A 39 8.48 -3.02 17.14
CA ASP A 39 7.20 -2.80 16.44
C ASP A 39 6.77 -4.04 15.67
N GLU A 40 5.51 -4.43 15.84
CA GLU A 40 4.91 -5.61 15.18
C GLU A 40 5.09 -5.59 13.66
N ARG A 41 5.12 -4.41 13.02
CA ARG A 41 5.32 -4.24 11.59
C ARG A 41 6.72 -4.67 11.16
N VAL A 42 7.75 -4.41 11.97
CA VAL A 42 9.11 -4.90 11.75
C VAL A 42 9.14 -6.41 11.86
N PHE A 43 8.50 -6.97 12.89
CA PHE A 43 8.40 -8.40 13.07
C PHE A 43 7.71 -9.09 11.87
N LEU A 44 6.59 -8.56 11.40
CA LEU A 44 5.88 -9.07 10.22
C LEU A 44 6.72 -8.96 8.94
N TYR A 45 7.47 -7.86 8.80
CA TYR A 45 8.41 -7.70 7.70
C TYR A 45 9.52 -8.74 7.73
N MET A 46 10.15 -8.93 8.89
CA MET A 46 11.19 -9.94 9.08
C MET A 46 10.68 -11.35 8.77
N LYS A 47 9.48 -11.70 9.25
CA LYS A 47 8.82 -12.98 8.96
C LYS A 47 8.57 -13.17 7.46
N LYS A 48 8.08 -12.14 6.77
CA LYS A 48 7.83 -12.18 5.31
C LYS A 48 9.10 -12.49 4.51
N TYR A 49 10.23 -11.96 4.94
CA TYR A 49 11.52 -12.12 4.23
C TYR A 49 12.42 -13.20 4.85
N ASN A 50 11.89 -14.06 5.75
CA ASN A 50 12.63 -15.10 6.45
C ASN A 50 13.90 -14.58 7.14
N ILE A 51 13.79 -13.47 7.86
CA ILE A 51 14.85 -12.84 8.62
C ILE A 51 14.70 -13.25 10.09
N GLY A 52 15.68 -13.94 10.63
CA GLY A 52 15.62 -14.52 11.98
C GLY A 52 16.00 -13.57 13.12
N ASP A 53 16.79 -12.52 12.82
CA ASP A 53 17.32 -11.60 13.83
C ASP A 53 17.62 -10.20 13.24
N ASN A 54 17.76 -9.22 14.14
CA ASN A 54 17.99 -7.82 13.77
C ASN A 54 19.34 -7.61 13.05
N LYS A 55 20.38 -8.39 13.39
CA LYS A 55 21.67 -8.31 12.71
C LYS A 55 21.57 -8.69 11.24
N THR A 56 20.83 -9.75 10.96
CA THR A 56 20.55 -10.18 9.57
C THR A 56 19.69 -9.15 8.83
N LEU A 57 18.73 -8.50 9.51
CA LEU A 57 17.97 -7.38 8.95
C LEU A 57 18.91 -6.24 8.54
N PHE A 58 19.76 -5.80 9.42
CA PHE A 58 20.74 -4.74 9.17
C PHE A 58 21.69 -5.11 8.04
N TYR A 59 22.23 -6.32 8.06
CA TYR A 59 23.10 -6.82 7.00
C TYR A 59 22.45 -6.70 5.62
N ARG A 60 21.19 -7.11 5.49
CA ARG A 60 20.47 -7.04 4.21
C ARG A 60 20.18 -5.61 3.75
N PHE A 61 20.01 -4.67 4.67
CA PHE A 61 19.94 -3.24 4.31
C PHE A 61 21.31 -2.69 3.91
N GLY A 62 22.38 -3.08 4.62
CA GLY A 62 23.75 -2.67 4.31
C GLY A 62 24.27 -3.23 2.98
N THR A 63 23.77 -4.39 2.54
CA THR A 63 24.10 -4.96 1.21
C THR A 63 23.20 -4.46 0.10
N GLY A 64 22.09 -3.76 0.43
CA GLY A 64 21.08 -3.34 -0.55
C GLY A 64 20.15 -4.46 -1.02
N ASP A 65 20.15 -5.63 -0.37
CA ASP A 65 19.24 -6.74 -0.68
C ASP A 65 17.78 -6.41 -0.36
N LEU A 66 17.54 -5.46 0.55
CA LEU A 66 16.23 -4.95 0.90
C LEU A 66 16.11 -3.49 0.48
N SER A 67 14.98 -3.15 -0.14
CA SER A 67 14.67 -1.77 -0.49
C SER A 67 14.28 -0.99 0.76
N LEU A 68 15.03 0.08 1.05
CA LEU A 68 14.76 0.99 2.15
C LEU A 68 13.38 1.66 1.98
N ASP A 69 13.07 2.16 0.79
CA ASP A 69 11.78 2.78 0.48
C ASP A 69 10.61 1.81 0.70
N GLY A 70 10.75 0.55 0.23
CA GLY A 70 9.73 -0.48 0.42
C GLY A 70 9.51 -0.87 1.89
N PHE A 71 10.52 -0.68 2.73
CA PHE A 71 10.43 -0.87 4.18
C PHE A 71 9.84 0.35 4.87
N MET A 72 10.36 1.55 4.58
CA MET A 72 9.92 2.81 5.20
C MET A 72 8.47 3.16 4.87
N ASN A 73 7.99 2.87 3.67
CA ASN A 73 6.57 3.04 3.28
C ASN A 73 5.57 2.30 4.20
N LYS A 74 6.03 1.30 4.96
CA LYS A 74 5.19 0.66 5.98
C LYS A 74 5.06 1.48 7.26
N PHE A 75 5.96 2.44 7.45
CA PHE A 75 6.03 3.32 8.62
C PHE A 75 5.54 4.74 8.33
N GLU A 76 5.49 5.15 7.06
CA GLU A 76 4.97 6.46 6.62
C GLU A 76 3.51 6.71 7.02
N VAL A 77 2.77 5.67 7.38
CA VAL A 77 1.44 5.82 8.01
C VAL A 77 1.49 6.57 9.36
N LYS A 78 2.67 6.80 9.95
CA LYS A 78 2.83 7.64 11.16
C LYS A 78 3.17 9.11 10.87
N GLU A 79 3.60 9.47 9.66
CA GLU A 79 3.70 10.88 9.26
C GLU A 79 2.34 11.61 9.29
N GLU A 80 1.23 10.88 9.15
CA GLU A 80 -0.09 11.47 9.37
C GLU A 80 -0.28 12.06 10.79
N LYS A 81 0.40 11.53 11.83
CA LYS A 81 0.32 12.09 13.19
C LYS A 81 1.26 13.29 13.42
N ALA A 82 2.42 13.32 12.76
CA ALA A 82 3.30 14.48 12.78
C ALA A 82 2.75 15.59 11.86
N LEU A 83 2.16 15.21 10.71
CA LEU A 83 1.47 16.13 9.81
C LEU A 83 0.17 16.69 10.44
N GLU A 84 -0.56 15.91 11.25
CA GLU A 84 -1.73 16.43 12.00
C GLU A 84 -1.34 17.56 12.93
N LYS A 85 -0.21 17.50 13.63
CA LYS A 85 0.25 18.62 14.47
C LYS A 85 0.65 19.86 13.68
N VAL A 86 1.24 19.68 12.50
CA VAL A 86 1.61 20.80 11.61
C VAL A 86 0.39 21.32 10.85
N LEU A 87 -0.58 20.45 10.52
CA LEU A 87 -1.82 20.84 9.84
C LEU A 87 -2.85 21.47 10.79
N GLU A 88 -2.82 21.17 12.10
CA GLU A 88 -3.62 21.89 13.09
C GLU A 88 -3.14 23.36 13.26
N GLU A 89 -1.86 23.64 13.02
CA GLU A 89 -1.32 25.02 13.05
C GLU A 89 -1.50 25.78 11.72
N GLU A 90 -1.71 25.10 10.58
CA GLU A 90 -1.92 25.73 9.26
C GLU A 90 -3.39 25.80 8.81
N THR A 91 -4.32 25.12 9.46
CA THR A 91 -5.75 25.10 9.07
C THR A 91 -6.56 26.30 9.54
N GLU A 92 -5.98 27.29 10.24
CA GLU A 92 -6.62 28.60 10.41
C GLU A 92 -6.54 29.51 9.17
N LYS A 93 -5.80 29.14 8.12
CA LYS A 93 -5.75 29.88 6.86
C LYS A 93 -6.13 28.98 5.67
N GLY A 94 -7.42 28.87 5.50
CA GLY A 94 -8.12 28.62 4.24
C GLY A 94 -7.48 27.76 3.16
N HIS A 95 -7.73 26.46 3.15
CA HIS A 95 -8.15 25.76 1.94
C HIS A 95 -8.98 24.54 2.36
N ARG A 96 -10.29 24.73 2.39
CA ARG A 96 -11.26 23.64 2.31
C ARG A 96 -11.09 22.96 0.95
N GLN A 97 -10.12 22.10 0.79
CA GLN A 97 -10.29 20.98 -0.13
C GLN A 97 -11.30 20.04 0.54
N LYS A 98 -12.54 20.11 0.05
CA LYS A 98 -13.53 19.06 0.24
C LYS A 98 -12.83 17.75 -0.14
N GLU A 99 -12.39 16.94 0.84
CA GLU A 99 -12.46 15.51 0.68
C GLU A 99 -13.96 15.23 0.44
N ARG A 100 -14.32 15.19 -0.83
CA ARG A 100 -15.64 14.74 -1.24
C ARG A 100 -15.71 13.32 -0.72
N ASN A 101 -16.62 13.09 0.23
CA ASN A 101 -17.18 11.75 0.37
C ASN A 101 -17.51 11.33 -1.06
N GLN A 102 -16.71 10.41 -1.60
CA GLN A 102 -17.08 9.78 -2.85
C GLN A 102 -18.35 9.04 -2.47
N GLY A 103 -19.52 9.58 -2.82
CA GLY A 103 -20.82 9.08 -2.39
C GLY A 103 -21.01 7.60 -2.68
N GLY A 104 -22.03 6.99 -2.14
CA GLY A 104 -22.39 5.62 -2.43
C GLY A 104 -22.12 4.60 -1.34
N VAL A 105 -21.91 5.01 -0.07
CA VAL A 105 -21.86 4.08 1.07
C VAL A 105 -22.84 4.53 2.16
N LYS A 106 -23.73 3.63 2.57
CA LYS A 106 -24.58 3.76 3.76
C LYS A 106 -23.98 3.01 4.93
N ILE A 107 -24.11 3.60 6.12
CA ILE A 107 -23.61 3.06 7.37
C ILE A 107 -24.79 2.76 8.27
N SER A 108 -24.88 1.52 8.76
CA SER A 108 -25.95 1.13 9.67
C SER A 108 -25.96 1.98 10.93
N GLY A 109 -27.12 2.57 11.26
CA GLY A 109 -27.33 3.31 12.51
C GLY A 109 -26.88 4.77 12.53
N THR A 110 -26.35 5.34 11.44
CA THR A 110 -25.91 6.74 11.40
C THR A 110 -26.10 7.38 10.03
N GLU A 111 -26.74 8.56 9.97
CA GLU A 111 -27.04 9.23 8.68
C GLU A 111 -25.96 10.21 8.19
N ASN A 112 -24.99 10.62 9.00
CA ASN A 112 -24.01 11.66 8.63
C ASN A 112 -22.61 11.42 9.19
N THR A 113 -22.15 10.18 9.20
CA THR A 113 -20.80 9.89 9.70
C THR A 113 -19.78 10.03 8.58
N MET A 114 -18.69 10.73 8.84
CA MET A 114 -17.56 10.82 7.91
C MET A 114 -16.93 9.45 7.71
N TYR A 115 -16.77 9.04 6.46
CA TYR A 115 -16.08 7.81 6.10
C TYR A 115 -15.04 8.05 5.01
N ARG A 116 -14.12 7.10 4.88
CA ARG A 116 -13.10 7.07 3.84
C ARG A 116 -12.84 5.64 3.39
N PHE A 117 -12.51 5.47 2.13
CA PHE A 117 -12.07 4.16 1.61
C PHE A 117 -10.64 3.86 2.05
N ALA A 118 -10.42 2.63 2.51
CA ALA A 118 -9.12 2.17 2.96
C ALA A 118 -8.16 1.98 1.78
N LYS A 119 -6.99 2.62 1.85
CA LYS A 119 -5.96 2.54 0.79
C LYS A 119 -5.33 1.15 0.65
N CYS A 120 -5.43 0.31 1.68
CA CYS A 120 -4.84 -1.04 1.69
C CYS A 120 -5.57 -2.04 0.79
N CYS A 121 -6.85 -1.80 0.49
CA CYS A 121 -7.68 -2.69 -0.33
C CYS A 121 -8.48 -1.98 -1.42
N SER A 122 -8.56 -0.63 -1.36
CA SER A 122 -9.21 0.21 -2.38
C SER A 122 -10.56 -0.37 -2.84
N PRO A 123 -11.60 -0.45 -1.95
CA PRO A 123 -12.86 -1.09 -2.28
C PRO A 123 -13.58 -0.39 -3.43
N LEU A 124 -14.22 -1.16 -4.29
CA LEU A 124 -14.98 -0.70 -5.44
C LEU A 124 -16.46 -1.10 -5.32
N PRO A 125 -17.40 -0.35 -5.92
CA PRO A 125 -18.77 -0.81 -6.06
C PRO A 125 -18.83 -2.21 -6.68
N GLY A 126 -19.52 -3.14 -5.98
CA GLY A 126 -19.56 -4.56 -6.30
C GLY A 126 -18.65 -5.44 -5.42
N ASP A 127 -17.74 -4.84 -4.60
CA ASP A 127 -17.04 -5.56 -3.54
C ASP A 127 -17.94 -5.66 -2.30
N GLU A 128 -17.84 -6.75 -1.53
CA GLU A 128 -18.37 -6.81 -0.18
C GLU A 128 -17.52 -5.92 0.73
N ILE A 129 -18.16 -4.99 1.45
CA ILE A 129 -17.47 -3.99 2.26
C ILE A 129 -17.84 -4.10 3.73
N ARG A 130 -16.90 -3.68 4.59
CA ARG A 130 -17.03 -3.59 6.05
C ARG A 130 -16.44 -2.28 6.54
N GLY A 131 -17.03 -1.73 7.58
CA GLY A 131 -16.58 -0.49 8.22
C GLY A 131 -15.77 -0.77 9.49
N TYR A 132 -14.72 0.01 9.71
CA TYR A 132 -13.95 0.03 10.94
C TYR A 132 -13.96 1.43 11.54
N VAL A 133 -14.43 1.56 12.79
CA VAL A 133 -14.45 2.83 13.53
C VAL A 133 -13.03 3.19 13.94
N THR A 134 -12.47 4.21 13.30
CA THR A 134 -11.11 4.69 13.61
C THR A 134 -11.11 5.64 14.81
N ARG A 135 -9.96 5.79 15.48
CA ARG A 135 -9.80 6.75 16.58
C ARG A 135 -9.62 8.16 15.99
N GLY A 136 -10.73 8.94 15.95
CA GLY A 136 -10.69 10.37 15.57
C GLY A 136 -10.83 10.69 14.07
N ARG A 137 -10.98 9.70 13.17
CA ARG A 137 -11.06 9.94 11.72
C ARG A 137 -12.30 9.34 11.05
N GLY A 138 -13.36 9.15 11.80
CA GLY A 138 -14.57 8.51 11.28
C GLY A 138 -14.38 7.03 10.95
N ILE A 139 -15.07 6.54 9.94
CA ILE A 139 -15.12 5.13 9.58
C ILE A 139 -14.23 4.85 8.35
N ALA A 140 -13.35 3.87 8.46
CA ALA A 140 -12.58 3.36 7.32
C ALA A 140 -13.37 2.20 6.68
N ILE A 141 -13.66 2.31 5.38
CA ILE A 141 -14.36 1.29 4.61
C ILE A 141 -13.33 0.37 3.96
N HIS A 142 -13.39 -0.90 4.32
CA HIS A 142 -12.53 -1.95 3.79
C HIS A 142 -13.34 -2.95 2.96
N ARG A 143 -12.67 -3.72 2.11
CA ARG A 143 -13.24 -4.95 1.59
C ARG A 143 -13.31 -5.99 2.72
N ALA A 144 -14.33 -6.82 2.70
CA ALA A 144 -14.51 -7.87 3.70
C ALA A 144 -13.35 -8.89 3.73
N ASP A 145 -12.71 -9.13 2.58
CA ASP A 145 -11.56 -10.03 2.41
C ASP A 145 -10.19 -9.35 2.61
N CYS A 146 -10.16 -8.14 3.15
CA CYS A 146 -8.91 -7.40 3.37
C CYS A 146 -8.14 -7.96 4.56
N ASP A 147 -6.90 -8.43 4.35
CA ASP A 147 -6.05 -8.97 5.43
C ASP A 147 -5.88 -7.99 6.61
N ASN A 148 -5.72 -6.69 6.30
CA ASN A 148 -5.61 -5.67 7.35
C ASN A 148 -6.91 -5.51 8.14
N PHE A 149 -8.07 -5.63 7.49
CA PHE A 149 -9.36 -5.59 8.17
C PHE A 149 -9.55 -6.81 9.06
N ILE A 150 -9.24 -7.99 8.55
CA ILE A 150 -9.32 -9.25 9.31
C ILE A 150 -8.47 -9.18 10.58
N LEU A 151 -7.21 -8.70 10.45
CA LEU A 151 -6.31 -8.52 11.60
C LEU A 151 -6.82 -7.48 12.62
N LEU A 152 -7.51 -6.43 12.15
CA LEU A 152 -8.13 -5.45 13.06
C LEU A 152 -9.30 -6.08 13.82
N MET A 153 -10.10 -6.91 13.16
CA MET A 153 -11.24 -7.59 13.77
C MET A 153 -10.83 -8.66 14.80
N GLU A 154 -9.67 -9.28 14.63
CA GLU A 154 -9.10 -10.18 15.63
C GLU A 154 -8.73 -9.45 16.93
N LYS A 155 -8.36 -8.16 16.84
CA LYS A 155 -7.90 -7.36 17.99
C LYS A 155 -9.01 -6.52 18.63
N GLU A 156 -9.85 -5.90 17.84
CA GLU A 156 -10.89 -4.94 18.29
C GLU A 156 -12.21 -5.19 17.53
N PRO A 157 -12.88 -6.35 17.71
CA PRO A 157 -14.10 -6.70 16.97
C PRO A 157 -15.26 -5.75 17.23
N GLU A 158 -15.29 -5.09 18.39
CA GLU A 158 -16.31 -4.11 18.77
C GLU A 158 -16.31 -2.83 17.92
N ARG A 159 -15.30 -2.63 17.09
CA ARG A 159 -15.18 -1.48 16.18
C ARG A 159 -15.70 -1.75 14.77
N GLU A 160 -16.20 -2.95 14.54
CA GLU A 160 -16.87 -3.25 13.28
C GLU A 160 -18.17 -2.48 13.17
N VAL A 161 -18.43 -1.95 11.99
CA VAL A 161 -19.71 -1.32 11.62
C VAL A 161 -20.15 -1.90 10.30
N GLU A 162 -21.43 -2.29 10.24
CA GLU A 162 -22.03 -2.76 9.02
C GLU A 162 -22.21 -1.60 8.03
N VAL A 163 -21.73 -1.79 6.83
CA VAL A 163 -21.79 -0.81 5.74
C VAL A 163 -22.15 -1.51 4.42
N TYR A 164 -22.80 -0.80 3.54
CA TYR A 164 -23.19 -1.30 2.23
C TYR A 164 -23.16 -0.19 1.17
N TRP A 165 -23.01 -0.59 -0.08
CA TRP A 165 -23.09 0.34 -1.20
C TRP A 165 -24.50 0.90 -1.35
N ASP A 166 -24.60 2.20 -1.51
CA ASP A 166 -25.85 2.87 -1.84
C ASP A 166 -25.92 3.12 -3.35
N GLU A 167 -26.58 2.24 -4.05
CA GLU A 167 -26.74 2.33 -5.51
C GLU A 167 -27.43 3.63 -5.96
N SER A 168 -28.24 4.26 -5.09
CA SER A 168 -28.92 5.52 -5.41
C SER A 168 -27.98 6.71 -5.49
N GLU A 169 -26.85 6.66 -4.78
CA GLU A 169 -25.81 7.69 -4.78
C GLU A 169 -24.68 7.42 -5.79
N ILE A 170 -24.56 6.19 -6.29
CA ILE A 170 -23.59 5.82 -7.31
C ILE A 170 -24.10 6.24 -8.68
N THR A 171 -23.52 7.30 -9.22
CA THR A 171 -23.89 7.82 -10.55
C THR A 171 -22.96 7.24 -11.63
N ALA A 172 -23.37 7.34 -12.89
CA ALA A 172 -22.55 6.92 -14.04
C ALA A 172 -21.18 7.66 -14.12
N ASN A 173 -21.06 8.80 -13.45
CA ASN A 173 -19.82 9.60 -13.40
C ASN A 173 -19.02 9.37 -12.11
N SER A 174 -19.52 8.56 -11.17
CA SER A 174 -18.77 8.22 -9.96
C SER A 174 -17.56 7.39 -10.32
N THR A 175 -16.39 7.80 -9.84
CA THR A 175 -15.13 7.05 -10.02
C THR A 175 -14.43 6.90 -8.68
N TYR A 176 -13.74 5.80 -8.52
CA TYR A 176 -13.06 5.40 -7.31
C TYR A 176 -11.58 5.16 -7.61
N GLU A 177 -10.71 5.58 -6.70
CA GLU A 177 -9.28 5.29 -6.84
C GLU A 177 -9.01 3.82 -6.53
N PHE A 178 -8.33 3.15 -7.46
CA PHE A 178 -7.97 1.75 -7.32
C PHE A 178 -6.48 1.54 -7.61
N ASN A 179 -5.82 0.79 -6.72
CA ASN A 179 -4.40 0.50 -6.80
C ASN A 179 -4.18 -0.99 -7.10
N PHE A 180 -3.36 -1.28 -8.08
CA PHE A 180 -2.95 -2.65 -8.38
C PHE A 180 -1.56 -2.67 -9.00
N THR A 181 -0.95 -3.84 -9.02
CA THR A 181 0.40 -4.04 -9.56
C THR A 181 0.34 -5.11 -10.63
N ILE A 182 0.98 -4.86 -11.76
CA ILE A 182 1.16 -5.85 -12.82
C ILE A 182 2.61 -6.34 -12.76
N LYS A 183 2.82 -7.64 -12.61
CA LYS A 183 4.11 -8.30 -12.76
C LYS A 183 4.27 -8.70 -14.21
N VAL A 184 5.32 -8.21 -14.87
CA VAL A 184 5.52 -8.42 -16.31
C VAL A 184 6.95 -8.83 -16.65
N SER A 185 7.10 -9.48 -17.83
CA SER A 185 8.38 -9.59 -18.52
C SER A 185 8.62 -8.31 -19.31
N ASP A 186 9.77 -7.67 -19.11
CA ASP A 186 10.09 -6.38 -19.73
C ASP A 186 10.27 -6.49 -21.25
N ARG A 187 9.68 -5.55 -21.99
CA ARG A 187 9.96 -5.29 -23.40
C ARG A 187 9.68 -3.83 -23.80
N ASN A 188 10.30 -3.42 -24.88
CA ASN A 188 10.07 -2.08 -25.40
C ASN A 188 8.59 -1.87 -25.77
N GLY A 189 8.05 -0.70 -25.37
CA GLY A 189 6.69 -0.29 -25.69
C GLY A 189 5.59 -0.92 -24.82
N LEU A 190 5.91 -1.81 -23.86
CA LEU A 190 4.93 -2.49 -23.04
C LEU A 190 4.05 -1.51 -22.24
N LEU A 191 4.65 -0.52 -21.60
CA LEU A 191 3.90 0.50 -20.85
C LEU A 191 2.92 1.28 -21.73
N LEU A 192 3.33 1.61 -22.97
CA LEU A 192 2.43 2.29 -23.90
C LEU A 192 1.23 1.44 -24.27
N GLU A 193 1.42 0.14 -24.43
CA GLU A 193 0.34 -0.80 -24.73
C GLU A 193 -0.63 -0.93 -23.56
N ILE A 194 -0.11 -1.02 -22.33
CA ILE A 194 -0.93 -1.00 -21.11
C ILE A 194 -1.77 0.29 -21.02
N ILE A 195 -1.15 1.45 -21.30
CA ILE A 195 -1.86 2.74 -21.29
C ILE A 195 -2.95 2.77 -22.38
N ARG A 196 -2.71 2.21 -23.56
CA ARG A 196 -3.74 2.09 -24.62
C ARG A 196 -4.93 1.25 -24.15
N ILE A 197 -4.67 0.10 -23.50
CA ILE A 197 -5.73 -0.74 -22.95
C ILE A 197 -6.56 0.03 -21.91
N LEU A 198 -5.92 0.82 -21.03
CA LEU A 198 -6.64 1.69 -20.09
C LEU A 198 -7.55 2.69 -20.81
N ASN A 199 -7.03 3.35 -21.84
CA ASN A 199 -7.79 4.33 -22.64
C ASN A 199 -8.97 3.67 -23.39
N ASP A 200 -8.79 2.48 -23.95
CA ASP A 200 -9.84 1.73 -24.64
C ASP A 200 -11.00 1.39 -23.69
N HIS A 201 -10.68 1.12 -22.41
CA HIS A 201 -11.66 0.94 -21.34
C HIS A 201 -12.20 2.26 -20.75
N LYS A 202 -11.76 3.42 -21.24
CA LYS A 202 -12.10 4.75 -20.69
C LYS A 202 -11.76 4.90 -19.20
N ILE A 203 -10.67 4.28 -18.79
CA ILE A 203 -10.15 4.32 -17.42
C ILE A 203 -9.04 5.35 -17.35
N SER A 204 -9.16 6.31 -16.42
CA SER A 204 -8.17 7.35 -16.22
C SER A 204 -6.99 6.83 -15.39
N LEU A 205 -5.78 6.98 -15.92
CA LEU A 205 -4.54 6.73 -15.18
C LEU A 205 -4.26 7.96 -14.29
N ILE A 206 -4.14 7.73 -12.98
CA ILE A 206 -3.80 8.79 -12.01
C ILE A 206 -2.29 8.83 -11.78
N ASP A 207 -1.68 7.64 -11.60
CA ASP A 207 -0.26 7.52 -11.30
C ASP A 207 0.28 6.19 -11.81
N VAL A 208 1.56 6.16 -12.19
CA VAL A 208 2.28 4.96 -12.60
C VAL A 208 3.70 4.99 -12.04
N ASN A 209 4.07 3.90 -11.38
CA ASN A 209 5.43 3.69 -10.90
C ASN A 209 5.92 2.32 -11.33
N THR A 210 7.21 2.21 -11.70
CA THR A 210 7.79 0.96 -12.18
C THR A 210 9.02 0.60 -11.38
N ASN A 211 9.04 -0.63 -10.87
CA ASN A 211 10.19 -1.20 -10.19
C ASN A 211 10.65 -2.46 -10.91
N SER A 212 11.96 -2.66 -11.01
CA SER A 212 12.50 -3.88 -11.60
C SER A 212 13.26 -4.71 -10.57
N SER A 213 13.07 -6.02 -10.62
CA SER A 213 13.85 -6.98 -9.85
C SER A 213 14.40 -8.09 -10.75
N ARG A 214 15.42 -8.79 -10.30
CA ARG A 214 15.92 -10.00 -10.97
C ARG A 214 15.50 -11.22 -10.17
N GLU A 215 14.66 -12.05 -10.77
CA GLU A 215 14.26 -13.35 -10.22
C GLU A 215 14.82 -14.45 -11.14
N ASN A 216 15.61 -15.37 -10.57
CA ASN A 216 16.19 -16.51 -11.31
C ASN A 216 16.92 -16.12 -12.60
N GLY A 217 17.65 -14.98 -12.59
CA GLY A 217 18.38 -14.47 -13.76
C GLY A 217 17.52 -13.71 -14.78
N ASN A 218 16.19 -13.72 -14.66
CA ASN A 218 15.29 -12.99 -15.54
C ASN A 218 14.91 -11.63 -14.92
N LYS A 219 14.95 -10.58 -15.75
CA LYS A 219 14.48 -9.26 -15.35
C LYS A 219 12.95 -9.27 -15.29
N ARG A 220 12.39 -9.05 -14.10
CA ARG A 220 10.96 -8.86 -13.87
C ARG A 220 10.69 -7.39 -13.58
N VAL A 221 9.61 -6.88 -14.12
CA VAL A 221 9.17 -5.50 -13.87
C VAL A 221 7.83 -5.55 -13.17
N PHE A 222 7.71 -4.74 -12.12
CA PHE A 222 6.48 -4.49 -11.40
C PHE A 222 5.99 -3.09 -11.77
N ILE A 223 4.84 -3.03 -12.39
CA ILE A 223 4.19 -1.77 -12.78
C ILE A 223 3.07 -1.52 -11.79
N HIS A 224 3.26 -0.54 -10.93
CA HIS A 224 2.25 -0.10 -9.96
C HIS A 224 1.39 0.96 -10.62
N LEU A 225 0.10 0.73 -10.67
CA LEU A 225 -0.87 1.60 -11.31
C LEU A 225 -1.90 2.08 -10.29
N ARG A 226 -2.16 3.38 -10.30
CA ARG A 226 -3.29 3.99 -9.63
C ARG A 226 -4.21 4.58 -10.69
N ILE A 227 -5.44 4.10 -10.70
CA ILE A 227 -6.44 4.42 -11.72
C ILE A 227 -7.72 4.96 -11.09
N ALA A 228 -8.50 5.71 -11.85
CA ALA A 228 -9.87 6.05 -11.51
C ALA A 228 -10.82 5.14 -12.30
N ILE A 229 -11.61 4.33 -11.59
CA ILE A 229 -12.49 3.31 -12.17
C ILE A 229 -13.86 3.34 -11.50
N ARG A 230 -14.91 2.85 -12.17
CA ARG A 230 -16.29 2.98 -11.69
C ARG A 230 -16.74 1.81 -10.82
N SER A 231 -16.34 0.59 -11.17
CA SER A 231 -16.82 -0.62 -10.50
C SER A 231 -15.82 -1.76 -10.54
N ARG A 232 -16.10 -2.77 -9.73
CA ARG A 232 -15.36 -4.03 -9.74
C ARG A 232 -15.47 -4.74 -11.09
N GLU A 233 -16.64 -4.70 -11.73
CA GLU A 233 -16.86 -5.32 -13.03
C GLU A 233 -15.97 -4.70 -14.12
N ASP A 234 -15.82 -3.37 -14.11
CA ASP A 234 -14.94 -2.67 -15.06
C ASP A 234 -13.48 -3.07 -14.84
N PHE A 235 -13.07 -3.24 -13.58
CA PHE A 235 -11.73 -3.75 -13.28
C PHE A 235 -11.52 -5.19 -13.76
N ASP A 236 -12.50 -6.07 -13.59
CA ASP A 236 -12.38 -7.46 -14.01
C ASP A 236 -12.31 -7.59 -15.56
N LYS A 237 -12.99 -6.71 -16.30
CA LYS A 237 -12.86 -6.59 -17.76
C LYS A 237 -11.46 -6.12 -18.16
N LEU A 238 -10.95 -5.08 -17.49
CA LEU A 238 -9.57 -4.59 -17.68
C LEU A 238 -8.54 -5.69 -17.39
N ALA A 239 -8.69 -6.36 -16.25
CA ALA A 239 -7.77 -7.42 -15.82
C ALA A 239 -7.71 -8.59 -16.82
N LYS A 240 -8.85 -8.99 -17.39
CA LYS A 240 -8.91 -10.01 -18.45
C LYS A 240 -8.10 -9.60 -19.69
N ASN A 241 -8.24 -8.35 -20.13
CA ASN A 241 -7.51 -7.85 -21.29
C ASN A 241 -6.01 -7.75 -21.00
N LEU A 242 -5.61 -7.26 -19.83
CA LEU A 242 -4.22 -7.22 -19.43
C LEU A 242 -3.60 -8.63 -19.33
N MET A 243 -4.32 -9.60 -18.77
CA MET A 243 -3.88 -10.99 -18.67
C MET A 243 -3.81 -11.70 -20.03
N SER A 244 -4.45 -11.20 -21.08
CA SER A 244 -4.31 -11.74 -22.45
C SER A 244 -2.97 -11.39 -23.10
N MET A 245 -2.22 -10.43 -22.55
CA MET A 245 -0.89 -10.07 -23.02
C MET A 245 0.12 -11.14 -22.57
N LYS A 246 0.96 -11.61 -23.48
CA LYS A 246 1.97 -12.67 -23.22
C LYS A 246 3.00 -12.28 -22.14
N GLU A 247 3.25 -10.99 -22.01
CA GLU A 247 4.23 -10.42 -21.08
C GLU A 247 3.70 -10.31 -19.65
N VAL A 248 2.38 -10.30 -19.48
CA VAL A 248 1.74 -10.19 -18.16
C VAL A 248 1.77 -11.56 -17.47
N ILE A 249 2.42 -11.61 -16.33
CA ILE A 249 2.60 -12.83 -15.53
C ILE A 249 1.52 -12.91 -14.48
N GLU A 250 1.25 -11.77 -13.81
CA GLU A 250 0.35 -11.73 -12.67
C GLU A 250 -0.20 -10.30 -12.49
N ILE A 251 -1.44 -10.21 -12.01
CA ILE A 251 -2.04 -8.96 -11.53
C ILE A 251 -2.28 -9.10 -10.03
N ILE A 252 -1.61 -8.26 -9.25
CA ILE A 252 -1.66 -8.25 -7.80
C ILE A 252 -2.56 -7.09 -7.38
N LYS A 253 -3.72 -7.39 -6.78
CA LYS A 253 -4.60 -6.41 -6.16
C LYS A 253 -4.04 -6.08 -4.77
N LYS A 254 -4.00 -4.80 -4.43
CA LYS A 254 -3.69 -4.40 -3.04
C LYS A 254 -4.94 -4.49 -2.20
#